data_04866017262e8837c10c8b31fb118eb9
#
_entry.id   04866017262e8837c10c8b31fb118eb9
#
_cell.length_a   1.000
_cell.length_b   1.000
_cell.length_c   1.000
_cell.angle_alpha   90.00
_cell.angle_beta   90.00
_cell.angle_gamma   90.00
#
_symmetry.space_group_name_H-M   'P 1'
#
loop_
_entity.id
_entity.type
_entity.pdbx_description
1 polymer ?
#
loop_
_entity_poly.entity_id
_entity_poly.type
_entity_poly.pdbx_seq_one_letter_code
_entity_poly.pdbx_strand_id
1 'polypeptide(L)'
;MKTSAQLGLRWILPSIGLILVLGFSGCAGPEVQRLPPVSQTPTDRHNIGKFVWHDLMAYDIGAAKRFYGSLFNWNFEASEDPDYIVILNHSKPIGGIISLKSPESKKKRNRWLPSLSVKDVDQAAEFARTSGGLIYERPQTIPDRGRLAIVSDPQDALLVLLHSQSGDPPDRPLAMNEWMWDELWTREKDQAIEFYSLLAGYTHEVVLEDSENNYDVLKSGIDPRAGVATITRNSVHPMWVPYIRVQDPALMVEKVTQLGGQVILNPSSDFENGSIAIAVDPDGGVFAMQKWAGKPGEN
;
A
#
# COMPACT_ATOMS: atom_id res chain seq x y z
N MET A 1 9.95 38.14 -41.41
CA MET A 1 10.95 38.19 -40.34
C MET A 1 10.25 38.49 -39.01
N LYS A 2 10.04 37.52 -38.20
CA LYS A 2 9.82 37.62 -36.72
C LYS A 2 10.04 36.23 -36.16
N THR A 3 11.17 36.06 -35.54
CA THR A 3 11.65 34.89 -34.83
C THR A 3 10.89 34.76 -33.53
N SER A 4 10.16 33.65 -33.34
CA SER A 4 9.60 33.27 -32.06
C SER A 4 10.59 32.38 -31.31
N ALA A 5 11.14 32.91 -30.24
CA ALA A 5 11.96 32.16 -29.29
C ALA A 5 11.06 31.22 -28.46
N GLN A 6 11.26 29.92 -28.61
CA GLN A 6 10.72 28.93 -27.71
C GLN A 6 11.56 28.93 -26.41
N LEU A 7 10.98 29.48 -25.35
CA LEU A 7 11.48 29.27 -23.97
C LEU A 7 11.06 27.87 -23.49
N GLY A 8 12.00 26.95 -23.57
CA GLY A 8 11.90 25.65 -22.93
C GLY A 8 11.96 25.79 -21.41
N LEU A 9 10.81 25.76 -20.76
CA LEU A 9 10.72 25.71 -19.31
C LEU A 9 10.95 24.27 -18.86
N ARG A 10 12.20 23.94 -18.55
CA ARG A 10 12.56 22.70 -17.87
C ARG A 10 12.05 22.79 -16.43
N TRP A 11 10.99 22.05 -16.14
CA TRP A 11 10.56 21.80 -14.77
C TRP A 11 11.59 20.89 -14.11
N ILE A 12 12.45 21.48 -13.31
CA ILE A 12 13.31 20.75 -12.38
C ILE A 12 12.38 20.25 -11.27
N LEU A 13 12.05 18.98 -11.32
CA LEU A 13 11.43 18.29 -10.19
C LEU A 13 12.44 18.30 -9.05
N PRO A 14 12.11 18.82 -7.85
CA PRO A 14 12.96 18.61 -6.70
C PRO A 14 12.92 17.12 -6.39
N SER A 15 14.05 16.45 -6.49
CA SER A 15 14.29 15.14 -5.94
C SER A 15 13.96 15.23 -4.45
N ILE A 16 12.80 14.75 -4.04
CA ILE A 16 12.46 14.59 -2.63
C ILE A 16 13.29 13.42 -2.15
N GLY A 17 14.51 13.70 -1.72
CA GLY A 17 15.27 12.77 -0.93
C GLY A 17 14.47 12.50 0.34
N LEU A 18 13.80 11.37 0.41
CA LEU A 18 13.28 10.82 1.64
C LEU A 18 14.50 10.36 2.46
N ILE A 19 15.18 11.32 3.10
CA ILE A 19 16.21 11.00 4.06
C ILE A 19 15.46 10.58 5.32
N LEU A 20 15.32 9.28 5.51
CA LEU A 20 15.08 8.71 6.85
C LEU A 20 16.36 8.96 7.66
N VAL A 21 16.55 10.21 8.11
CA VAL A 21 17.61 10.53 9.08
C VAL A 21 17.14 10.00 10.42
N LEU A 22 17.54 8.77 10.70
CA LEU A 22 17.55 8.26 12.06
C LEU A 22 18.63 9.06 12.81
N GLY A 23 18.19 10.05 13.58
CA GLY A 23 19.07 10.93 14.35
C GLY A 23 19.79 10.15 15.43
N PHE A 24 21.09 9.90 15.24
CA PHE A 24 21.97 9.43 16.29
C PHE A 24 22.31 10.60 17.22
N SER A 25 21.85 10.53 18.47
CA SER A 25 22.41 11.31 19.57
C SER A 25 22.42 10.44 20.83
N GLY A 26 23.60 9.97 21.20
CA GLY A 26 23.86 9.30 22.47
C GLY A 26 24.81 8.10 22.30
N CYS A 27 25.76 7.91 23.21
CA CYS A 27 26.66 6.78 23.29
C CYS A 27 25.97 5.46 23.72
N ALA A 28 24.80 5.14 23.12
CA ALA A 28 24.26 3.79 23.05
C ALA A 28 24.70 3.23 21.69
N GLY A 29 25.06 1.95 21.62
CA GLY A 29 25.36 1.30 20.34
C GLY A 29 24.16 1.48 19.38
N PRO A 30 24.35 1.25 18.06
CA PRO A 30 23.26 1.47 17.09
C PRO A 30 22.02 0.72 17.58
N GLU A 31 20.97 1.48 17.89
CA GLU A 31 19.67 0.92 18.24
C GLU A 31 19.16 0.17 17.00
N VAL A 32 19.13 -1.15 17.09
CA VAL A 32 18.73 -1.99 15.96
C VAL A 32 17.22 -1.84 15.82
N GLN A 33 16.80 -1.19 14.75
CA GLN A 33 15.38 -1.10 14.41
C GLN A 33 14.75 -2.48 14.44
N ARG A 34 13.64 -2.64 15.16
CA ARG A 34 12.86 -3.88 15.24
C ARG A 34 11.43 -3.63 14.80
N LEU A 35 10.96 -4.44 13.88
CA LEU A 35 9.57 -4.41 13.43
C LEU A 35 8.90 -5.73 13.80
N PRO A 36 7.61 -5.75 14.15
CA PRO A 36 6.92 -6.99 14.47
C PRO A 36 6.89 -7.93 13.26
N PRO A 37 6.86 -9.26 13.48
CA PRO A 37 6.74 -10.24 12.41
C PRO A 37 5.39 -10.07 11.68
N VAL A 38 5.35 -10.39 10.39
CA VAL A 38 4.09 -10.34 9.61
C VAL A 38 3.15 -11.49 9.96
N SER A 39 3.67 -12.54 10.57
CA SER A 39 2.89 -13.65 11.10
C SER A 39 3.30 -13.91 12.54
N GLN A 40 2.33 -13.88 13.48
CA GLN A 40 2.59 -14.17 14.90
C GLN A 40 3.01 -15.63 15.13
N THR A 41 2.44 -16.54 14.35
CA THR A 41 2.87 -17.94 14.31
C THR A 41 3.70 -18.15 13.07
N PRO A 42 4.97 -18.53 13.21
CA PRO A 42 5.81 -18.82 12.04
C PRO A 42 5.17 -19.85 11.13
N THR A 43 5.17 -19.59 9.83
CA THR A 43 4.55 -20.47 8.82
C THR A 43 5.58 -21.21 7.98
N ASP A 44 6.82 -20.72 7.95
CA ASP A 44 7.93 -21.21 7.10
C ASP A 44 7.55 -21.29 5.60
N ARG A 45 6.53 -20.52 5.19
CA ARG A 45 6.04 -20.48 3.81
C ARG A 45 6.08 -19.05 3.28
N HIS A 46 6.45 -18.93 2.00
CA HIS A 46 6.43 -17.64 1.30
C HIS A 46 5.48 -17.75 0.10
N ASN A 47 4.42 -16.94 0.15
CA ASN A 47 3.42 -16.86 -0.91
C ASN A 47 3.83 -15.72 -1.87
N ILE A 48 4.77 -16.02 -2.77
CA ILE A 48 5.32 -15.01 -3.68
C ILE A 48 4.21 -14.34 -4.49
N GLY A 49 4.25 -13.00 -4.50
CA GLY A 49 3.22 -12.19 -5.13
C GLY A 49 2.03 -11.86 -4.23
N LYS A 50 2.00 -12.30 -2.98
CA LYS A 50 0.98 -11.90 -2.01
C LYS A 50 1.38 -10.60 -1.31
N PHE A 51 0.43 -9.68 -1.13
CA PHE A 51 0.58 -8.59 -0.18
C PHE A 51 0.33 -9.11 1.23
N VAL A 52 1.33 -8.96 2.09
CA VAL A 52 1.37 -9.65 3.40
C VAL A 52 1.30 -8.71 4.59
N TRP A 53 1.46 -7.40 4.35
CA TRP A 53 1.44 -6.36 5.37
C TRP A 53 1.16 -4.99 4.76
N HIS A 54 0.61 -4.06 5.58
CA HIS A 54 0.32 -2.70 5.14
C HIS A 54 0.78 -1.72 6.22
N ASP A 55 1.64 -0.77 5.83
CA ASP A 55 2.10 0.29 6.71
C ASP A 55 1.56 1.64 6.24
N LEU A 56 1.00 2.42 7.17
CA LEU A 56 0.64 3.80 6.92
C LEU A 56 1.82 4.71 7.23
N MET A 57 2.38 5.35 6.24
CA MET A 57 3.31 6.46 6.46
C MET A 57 2.52 7.69 6.87
N ALA A 58 2.68 8.18 8.11
CA ALA A 58 1.89 9.27 8.67
C ALA A 58 2.75 10.33 9.35
N TYR A 59 2.34 11.59 9.21
CA TYR A 59 2.97 12.73 9.88
C TYR A 59 2.35 13.01 11.26
N ASP A 60 1.09 12.68 11.45
CA ASP A 60 0.38 12.76 12.73
C ASP A 60 -0.19 11.38 13.09
N ILE A 61 0.60 10.61 13.86
CA ILE A 61 0.17 9.28 14.34
C ILE A 61 -1.11 9.39 15.18
N GLY A 62 -1.25 10.46 15.97
CA GLY A 62 -2.41 10.67 16.82
C GLY A 62 -3.69 10.86 15.99
N ALA A 63 -3.63 11.66 14.93
CA ALA A 63 -4.75 11.83 13.99
C ALA A 63 -5.09 10.53 13.26
N ALA A 64 -4.09 9.82 12.75
CA ALA A 64 -4.27 8.54 12.09
C ALA A 64 -4.93 7.50 13.02
N LYS A 65 -4.45 7.37 14.27
CA LYS A 65 -5.05 6.48 15.28
C LYS A 65 -6.51 6.83 15.58
N ARG A 66 -6.83 8.11 15.72
CA ARG A 66 -8.22 8.54 15.97
C ARG A 66 -9.12 8.20 14.77
N PHE A 67 -8.66 8.50 13.56
CA PHE A 67 -9.43 8.25 12.34
C PHE A 67 -9.69 6.75 12.13
N TYR A 68 -8.63 5.95 11.96
CA TYR A 68 -8.74 4.53 11.64
C TYR A 68 -9.31 3.70 12.81
N GLY A 69 -8.97 4.05 14.05
CA GLY A 69 -9.54 3.42 15.25
C GLY A 69 -11.05 3.65 15.35
N SER A 70 -11.51 4.87 15.11
CA SER A 70 -12.95 5.15 15.10
C SER A 70 -13.66 4.55 13.89
N LEU A 71 -13.02 4.53 12.70
CA LEU A 71 -13.63 4.02 11.47
C LEU A 71 -13.79 2.50 11.49
N PHE A 72 -12.71 1.76 11.81
CA PHE A 72 -12.64 0.30 11.70
C PHE A 72 -12.60 -0.43 13.05
N ASN A 73 -12.68 0.29 14.16
CA ASN A 73 -12.50 -0.28 15.51
C ASN A 73 -11.13 -0.97 15.69
N TRP A 74 -10.08 -0.42 15.01
CA TRP A 74 -8.73 -0.90 15.18
C TRP A 74 -8.12 -0.41 16.49
N ASN A 75 -7.29 -1.26 17.08
CA ASN A 75 -6.47 -0.94 18.25
C ASN A 75 -5.03 -0.66 17.79
N PHE A 76 -4.25 -0.03 18.67
CA PHE A 76 -2.89 0.39 18.38
C PHE A 76 -1.98 0.10 19.55
N GLU A 77 -0.87 -0.57 19.29
CA GLU A 77 0.15 -0.89 20.30
C GLU A 77 1.48 -0.27 19.92
N ALA A 78 2.23 0.22 20.90
CA ALA A 78 3.59 0.66 20.69
C ALA A 78 4.47 -0.55 20.36
N SER A 79 5.40 -0.38 19.43
CA SER A 79 6.43 -1.38 19.16
C SER A 79 7.72 -1.05 19.96
N GLU A 80 8.74 -1.88 19.82
CA GLU A 80 10.08 -1.57 20.33
C GLU A 80 10.71 -0.36 19.61
N ASP A 81 10.33 -0.12 18.36
CA ASP A 81 10.72 1.06 17.60
C ASP A 81 9.77 2.22 17.94
N PRO A 82 10.27 3.35 18.50
CA PRO A 82 9.43 4.49 18.88
C PRO A 82 8.74 5.19 17.71
N ASP A 83 9.27 5.02 16.50
CA ASP A 83 8.71 5.60 15.28
C ASP A 83 7.71 4.65 14.57
N TYR A 84 7.38 3.50 15.20
CA TYR A 84 6.47 2.50 14.65
C TYR A 84 5.36 2.12 15.63
N ILE A 85 4.13 2.09 15.15
CA ILE A 85 2.94 1.66 15.90
C ILE A 85 2.31 0.46 15.19
N VAL A 86 2.00 -0.59 15.93
CA VAL A 86 1.31 -1.77 15.40
C VAL A 86 -0.19 -1.51 15.34
N ILE A 87 -0.81 -1.81 14.20
CA ILE A 87 -2.26 -1.81 14.02
C ILE A 87 -2.80 -3.20 14.31
N LEU A 88 -3.82 -3.28 15.15
CA LEU A 88 -4.47 -4.53 15.52
C LEU A 88 -5.95 -4.49 15.13
N ASN A 89 -6.42 -5.53 14.47
CA ASN A 89 -7.84 -5.84 14.38
C ASN A 89 -8.18 -6.84 15.49
N HIS A 90 -8.94 -6.41 16.49
CA HIS A 90 -9.06 -7.06 17.79
C HIS A 90 -7.67 -7.21 18.44
N SER A 91 -7.17 -8.42 18.62
CA SER A 91 -5.82 -8.70 19.17
C SER A 91 -4.82 -9.15 18.10
N LYS A 92 -5.20 -9.13 16.82
CA LYS A 92 -4.37 -9.62 15.73
C LYS A 92 -3.66 -8.47 15.04
N PRO A 93 -2.32 -8.46 14.96
CA PRO A 93 -1.58 -7.51 14.13
C PRO A 93 -1.95 -7.67 12.65
N ILE A 94 -2.27 -6.56 12.01
CA ILE A 94 -2.65 -6.50 10.60
C ILE A 94 -1.85 -5.50 9.79
N GLY A 95 -1.11 -4.61 10.45
CA GLY A 95 -0.37 -3.55 9.78
C GLY A 95 0.38 -2.67 10.78
N GLY A 96 0.90 -1.54 10.30
CA GLY A 96 1.59 -0.58 11.12
C GLY A 96 1.36 0.87 10.72
N ILE A 97 1.84 1.78 11.57
CA ILE A 97 1.97 3.20 11.25
C ILE A 97 3.43 3.58 11.43
N ILE A 98 4.05 4.08 10.38
CA ILE A 98 5.40 4.62 10.38
C ILE A 98 5.32 6.12 10.61
N SER A 99 6.02 6.62 11.64
CA SER A 99 6.13 8.04 11.93
C SER A 99 7.05 8.73 10.92
N LEU A 100 6.50 9.64 10.12
CA LEU A 100 7.31 10.49 9.26
C LEU A 100 7.70 11.77 10.00
N LYS A 101 9.01 12.05 10.07
CA LYS A 101 9.50 13.34 10.57
C LYS A 101 9.13 14.42 9.57
N SER A 102 8.55 15.51 10.08
CA SER A 102 8.00 16.57 9.25
C SER A 102 9.07 17.17 8.33
N PRO A 103 8.96 17.08 7.01
CA PRO A 103 9.73 17.92 6.14
C PRO A 103 9.23 19.37 6.26
N GLU A 104 10.08 20.34 6.01
CA GLU A 104 9.68 21.77 5.93
C GLU A 104 8.67 22.05 4.81
N SER A 105 8.35 21.08 3.95
CA SER A 105 7.45 21.23 2.83
C SER A 105 5.98 21.18 3.26
N LYS A 106 5.18 22.09 2.72
CA LYS A 106 3.76 22.32 3.05
C LYS A 106 2.79 21.22 2.58
N LYS A 107 3.25 20.19 1.91
CA LYS A 107 2.39 19.09 1.40
C LYS A 107 2.68 17.79 2.14
N LYS A 108 2.21 17.70 3.35
CA LYS A 108 2.19 16.45 4.12
C LYS A 108 1.02 15.60 3.61
N ARG A 109 1.29 14.38 3.20
CA ARG A 109 0.25 13.41 2.82
C ARG A 109 0.60 12.06 3.39
N ASN A 110 -0.35 11.47 4.08
CA ASN A 110 -0.29 10.07 4.45
C ASN A 110 -0.30 9.19 3.19
N ARG A 111 0.30 8.03 3.29
CA ARG A 111 0.28 7.03 2.20
C ARG A 111 0.33 5.63 2.78
N TRP A 112 -0.54 4.78 2.31
CA TRP A 112 -0.43 3.35 2.53
C TRP A 112 0.71 2.77 1.69
N LEU A 113 1.48 1.89 2.30
CA LEU A 113 2.65 1.23 1.73
C LEU A 113 2.46 -0.28 1.91
N PRO A 114 2.00 -1.01 0.89
CA PRO A 114 1.80 -2.44 0.98
C PRO A 114 3.14 -3.18 0.83
N SER A 115 3.27 -4.31 1.52
CA SER A 115 4.45 -5.19 1.48
C SER A 115 4.16 -6.41 0.62
N LEU A 116 4.85 -6.51 -0.51
CA LEU A 116 4.78 -7.60 -1.47
C LEU A 116 5.78 -8.69 -1.10
N SER A 117 5.32 -9.92 -0.93
CA SER A 117 6.20 -11.08 -0.72
C SER A 117 6.97 -11.40 -2.01
N VAL A 118 8.30 -11.41 -1.91
CA VAL A 118 9.22 -11.74 -3.01
C VAL A 118 10.22 -12.81 -2.58
N LYS A 119 10.73 -13.55 -3.55
CA LYS A 119 11.69 -14.63 -3.29
C LYS A 119 13.05 -14.11 -2.83
N ASP A 120 13.52 -13.04 -3.46
CA ASP A 120 14.83 -12.42 -3.22
C ASP A 120 14.67 -10.89 -3.35
N VAL A 121 14.84 -10.20 -2.21
CA VAL A 121 14.65 -8.74 -2.14
C VAL A 121 15.72 -7.99 -2.90
N ASP A 122 16.96 -8.48 -2.89
CA ASP A 122 18.07 -7.82 -3.58
C ASP A 122 17.89 -7.85 -5.09
N GLN A 123 17.54 -9.03 -5.62
CA GLN A 123 17.25 -9.20 -7.05
C GLN A 123 16.03 -8.40 -7.47
N ALA A 124 14.95 -8.43 -6.66
CA ALA A 124 13.72 -7.70 -6.95
C ALA A 124 13.94 -6.17 -6.92
N ALA A 125 14.72 -5.65 -5.97
CA ALA A 125 15.04 -4.23 -5.90
C ALA A 125 15.93 -3.79 -7.07
N GLU A 126 16.90 -4.60 -7.48
CA GLU A 126 17.74 -4.32 -8.65
C GLU A 126 16.92 -4.39 -9.95
N PHE A 127 16.00 -5.34 -10.07
CA PHE A 127 15.07 -5.40 -11.18
C PHE A 127 14.21 -4.13 -11.23
N ALA A 128 13.61 -3.71 -10.12
CA ALA A 128 12.79 -2.50 -10.08
C ALA A 128 13.59 -1.28 -10.58
N ARG A 129 14.85 -1.12 -10.10
CA ARG A 129 15.74 -0.03 -10.50
C ARG A 129 16.08 -0.07 -12.00
N THR A 130 16.42 -1.25 -12.53
CA THR A 130 16.83 -1.38 -13.94
C THR A 130 15.65 -1.30 -14.91
N SER A 131 14.44 -1.53 -14.42
CA SER A 131 13.18 -1.43 -15.18
C SER A 131 12.54 -0.03 -15.09
N GLY A 132 13.24 0.97 -14.54
CA GLY A 132 12.78 2.37 -14.52
C GLY A 132 12.14 2.83 -13.22
N GLY A 133 12.04 1.98 -12.20
CA GLY A 133 11.64 2.35 -10.86
C GLY A 133 12.80 2.95 -10.03
N LEU A 134 12.52 3.29 -8.79
CA LEU A 134 13.49 3.87 -7.87
C LEU A 134 13.63 2.99 -6.62
N ILE A 135 14.81 2.98 -6.02
CA ILE A 135 15.04 2.43 -4.69
C ILE A 135 15.05 3.58 -3.69
N TYR A 136 14.06 3.65 -2.82
CA TYR A 136 13.96 4.62 -1.72
C TYR A 136 14.71 4.16 -0.49
N GLU A 137 14.54 2.86 -0.11
CA GLU A 137 15.32 2.21 0.93
C GLU A 137 15.97 0.96 0.34
N ARG A 138 17.29 0.87 0.53
CA ARG A 138 18.07 -0.26 0.02
C ARG A 138 17.71 -1.56 0.76
N PRO A 139 17.90 -2.73 0.14
CA PRO A 139 17.72 -4.00 0.80
C PRO A 139 18.47 -4.09 2.12
N GLN A 140 17.73 -4.29 3.21
CA GLN A 140 18.26 -4.44 4.56
C GLN A 140 17.48 -5.50 5.33
N THR A 141 18.12 -6.09 6.33
CA THR A 141 17.47 -7.07 7.21
C THR A 141 17.06 -6.39 8.50
N ILE A 142 15.77 -6.44 8.79
CA ILE A 142 15.18 -5.94 10.03
C ILE A 142 14.84 -7.15 10.90
N PRO A 143 15.35 -7.22 12.14
CA PRO A 143 15.03 -8.30 13.08
C PRO A 143 13.51 -8.51 13.20
N ASP A 144 13.09 -9.76 13.27
CA ASP A 144 11.71 -10.24 13.36
C ASP A 144 10.86 -10.02 12.10
N ARG A 145 11.10 -8.93 11.32
CA ARG A 145 10.39 -8.65 10.07
C ARG A 145 10.94 -9.45 8.89
N GLY A 146 12.25 -9.49 8.71
CA GLY A 146 12.92 -10.12 7.59
C GLY A 146 13.71 -9.15 6.71
N ARG A 147 14.05 -9.57 5.51
CA ARG A 147 14.75 -8.72 4.54
C ARG A 147 13.74 -7.91 3.74
N LEU A 148 13.95 -6.60 3.64
CA LEU A 148 13.05 -5.69 2.93
C LEU A 148 13.78 -4.58 2.19
N ALA A 149 13.09 -3.99 1.20
CA ALA A 149 13.48 -2.77 0.50
C ALA A 149 12.23 -1.95 0.20
N ILE A 150 12.33 -0.62 0.12
CA ILE A 150 11.25 0.25 -0.36
C ILE A 150 11.60 0.69 -1.78
N VAL A 151 10.72 0.40 -2.71
CA VAL A 151 10.90 0.74 -4.12
C VAL A 151 9.66 1.43 -4.69
N SER A 152 9.80 2.04 -5.86
CA SER A 152 8.67 2.35 -6.72
C SER A 152 8.72 1.53 -8.01
N ASP A 153 7.58 1.39 -8.65
CA ASP A 153 7.50 1.00 -10.04
C ASP A 153 7.90 2.17 -10.98
N PRO A 154 7.94 1.96 -12.32
CA PRO A 154 8.29 3.01 -13.28
C PRO A 154 7.33 4.22 -13.29
N GLN A 155 6.17 4.10 -12.67
CA GLN A 155 5.15 5.15 -12.59
C GLN A 155 5.01 5.79 -11.21
N ASP A 156 6.01 5.56 -10.33
CA ASP A 156 6.11 6.07 -8.95
C ASP A 156 5.12 5.45 -7.94
N ALA A 157 4.50 4.30 -8.24
CA ALA A 157 3.74 3.56 -7.23
C ALA A 157 4.69 2.86 -6.25
N LEU A 158 4.62 3.29 -4.97
CA LEU A 158 5.50 2.79 -3.90
C LEU A 158 5.01 1.47 -3.34
N LEU A 159 5.95 0.57 -3.02
CA LEU A 159 5.70 -0.67 -2.30
C LEU A 159 6.94 -1.11 -1.52
N VAL A 160 6.74 -1.97 -0.53
CA VAL A 160 7.83 -2.71 0.13
C VAL A 160 7.99 -4.05 -0.58
N LEU A 161 9.21 -4.39 -0.94
CA LEU A 161 9.59 -5.76 -1.27
C LEU A 161 10.00 -6.45 0.04
N LEU A 162 9.41 -7.60 0.34
CA LEU A 162 9.62 -8.28 1.62
C LEU A 162 9.87 -9.78 1.42
N HIS A 163 10.90 -10.28 2.06
CA HIS A 163 11.08 -11.69 2.36
C HIS A 163 11.00 -11.85 3.88
N SER A 164 9.83 -12.27 4.36
CA SER A 164 9.49 -12.26 5.78
C SER A 164 10.30 -13.31 6.56
N GLN A 165 10.74 -12.98 7.76
CA GLN A 165 11.47 -13.93 8.63
C GLN A 165 10.53 -14.99 9.22
N SER A 166 9.29 -14.64 9.51
CA SER A 166 8.29 -15.54 10.10
C SER A 166 7.55 -16.41 9.08
N GLY A 167 7.87 -16.25 7.78
CA GLY A 167 6.98 -16.71 6.71
C GLY A 167 5.74 -15.83 6.57
N ASP A 168 5.00 -16.01 5.47
CA ASP A 168 3.84 -15.18 5.15
C ASP A 168 2.57 -15.70 5.85
N PRO A 169 1.62 -14.80 6.15
CA PRO A 169 0.31 -15.22 6.64
C PRO A 169 -0.38 -16.15 5.61
N PRO A 170 -1.02 -17.25 6.06
CA PRO A 170 -1.74 -18.14 5.16
C PRO A 170 -2.95 -17.43 4.51
N ASP A 171 -3.36 -17.93 3.35
CA ASP A 171 -4.67 -17.57 2.80
C ASP A 171 -5.76 -18.17 3.69
N ARG A 172 -6.73 -17.38 4.08
CA ARG A 172 -7.78 -17.74 5.01
C ARG A 172 -9.03 -16.90 4.73
N PRO A 173 -10.19 -17.31 5.22
CA PRO A 173 -11.38 -16.47 5.19
C PRO A 173 -11.09 -15.10 5.81
N LEU A 174 -11.49 -14.04 5.12
CA LEU A 174 -11.24 -12.67 5.53
C LEU A 174 -12.18 -12.27 6.67
N ALA A 175 -11.60 -11.76 7.76
CA ALA A 175 -12.40 -11.16 8.82
C ALA A 175 -12.88 -9.75 8.46
N MET A 176 -13.90 -9.25 9.15
CA MET A 176 -14.31 -7.84 9.02
C MET A 176 -13.19 -6.92 9.47
N ASN A 177 -13.08 -5.78 8.81
CA ASN A 177 -12.08 -4.76 9.06
C ASN A 177 -10.62 -5.25 8.87
N GLU A 178 -10.41 -6.24 7.98
CA GLU A 178 -9.08 -6.68 7.55
C GLU A 178 -8.85 -6.37 6.06
N TRP A 179 -7.56 -6.36 5.68
CA TRP A 179 -7.14 -6.20 4.29
C TRP A 179 -7.67 -7.36 3.46
N MET A 180 -8.29 -7.05 2.34
CA MET A 180 -8.86 -8.07 1.47
C MET A 180 -8.29 -8.07 0.06
N TRP A 181 -7.81 -6.93 -0.41
CA TRP A 181 -7.35 -6.74 -1.77
C TRP A 181 -6.38 -5.57 -1.86
N ASP A 182 -5.54 -5.56 -2.87
CA ASP A 182 -4.71 -4.43 -3.26
C ASP A 182 -4.94 -4.14 -4.73
N GLU A 183 -5.14 -2.88 -5.08
CA GLU A 183 -5.39 -2.44 -6.44
C GLU A 183 -4.35 -1.41 -6.86
N LEU A 184 -3.66 -1.69 -7.95
CA LEU A 184 -2.77 -0.72 -8.56
C LEU A 184 -3.55 0.26 -9.43
N TRP A 185 -3.51 1.52 -9.07
CA TRP A 185 -3.93 2.61 -9.94
C TRP A 185 -2.75 3.06 -10.78
N THR A 186 -2.86 2.96 -12.09
CA THR A 186 -1.75 3.22 -13.02
C THR A 186 -2.25 3.95 -14.27
N ARG A 187 -1.35 4.62 -15.00
CA ARG A 187 -1.66 5.28 -16.27
C ARG A 187 -1.39 4.37 -17.46
N GLU A 188 -0.24 3.72 -17.42
CA GLU A 188 0.24 2.81 -18.46
C GLU A 188 0.05 1.37 -17.96
N LYS A 189 -1.19 0.87 -18.13
CA LYS A 189 -1.60 -0.42 -17.55
C LYS A 189 -0.76 -1.59 -18.06
N ASP A 190 -0.52 -1.67 -19.36
CA ASP A 190 0.24 -2.77 -19.96
C ASP A 190 1.69 -2.79 -19.45
N GLN A 191 2.32 -1.62 -19.32
CA GLN A 191 3.66 -1.50 -18.73
C GLN A 191 3.68 -1.94 -17.26
N ALA A 192 2.65 -1.58 -16.50
CA ALA A 192 2.55 -2.01 -15.11
C ALA A 192 2.36 -3.52 -14.99
N ILE A 193 1.48 -4.12 -15.79
CA ILE A 193 1.28 -5.58 -15.83
C ILE A 193 2.58 -6.29 -16.18
N GLU A 194 3.31 -5.84 -17.19
CA GLU A 194 4.60 -6.42 -17.56
C GLU A 194 5.60 -6.32 -16.40
N PHE A 195 5.72 -5.14 -15.80
CA PHE A 195 6.62 -4.90 -14.67
C PHE A 195 6.33 -5.87 -13.50
N TYR A 196 5.09 -5.93 -13.04
CA TYR A 196 4.74 -6.78 -11.89
C TYR A 196 4.74 -8.28 -12.23
N SER A 197 4.47 -8.65 -13.49
CA SER A 197 4.62 -10.03 -13.95
C SER A 197 6.07 -10.51 -13.86
N LEU A 198 7.02 -9.67 -14.23
CA LEU A 198 8.44 -9.98 -14.12
C LEU A 198 8.96 -9.89 -12.67
N LEU A 199 8.48 -8.92 -11.88
CA LEU A 199 8.90 -8.71 -10.49
C LEU A 199 8.48 -9.85 -9.57
N ALA A 200 7.22 -10.29 -9.67
CA ALA A 200 6.59 -11.23 -8.74
C ALA A 200 6.13 -12.54 -9.38
N GLY A 201 6.38 -12.73 -10.67
CA GLY A 201 6.00 -13.94 -11.38
C GLY A 201 4.49 -14.05 -11.63
N TYR A 202 3.79 -12.94 -11.74
CA TYR A 202 2.36 -12.96 -11.99
C TYR A 202 2.02 -13.35 -13.43
N THR A 203 0.88 -14.02 -13.56
CA THR A 203 0.06 -14.01 -14.76
C THR A 203 -1.07 -13.00 -14.58
N HIS A 204 -1.72 -12.57 -15.65
CA HIS A 204 -2.89 -11.69 -15.56
C HIS A 204 -4.09 -12.26 -16.31
N GLU A 205 -5.27 -11.82 -15.90
CA GLU A 205 -6.55 -12.18 -16.51
C GLU A 205 -7.42 -10.92 -16.59
N VAL A 206 -7.99 -10.63 -17.77
CA VAL A 206 -8.96 -9.56 -17.96
C VAL A 206 -10.31 -10.05 -17.42
N VAL A 207 -10.84 -9.39 -16.39
CA VAL A 207 -12.09 -9.82 -15.73
C VAL A 207 -13.30 -9.04 -16.21
N LEU A 208 -13.11 -7.78 -16.61
CA LEU A 208 -14.16 -6.93 -17.18
C LEU A 208 -13.71 -6.43 -18.53
N GLU A 209 -14.40 -6.89 -19.58
CA GLU A 209 -14.28 -6.37 -20.95
C GLU A 209 -15.42 -5.37 -21.21
N ASP A 210 -15.37 -4.20 -20.61
CA ASP A 210 -16.16 -3.08 -21.11
C ASP A 210 -15.23 -2.14 -21.87
N SER A 211 -15.69 -1.59 -22.98
CA SER A 211 -14.88 -0.82 -23.93
C SER A 211 -14.17 0.40 -23.34
N GLU A 212 -14.48 0.78 -22.10
CA GLU A 212 -13.89 1.92 -21.40
C GLU A 212 -13.15 1.55 -20.11
N ASN A 213 -13.35 0.35 -19.52
CA ASN A 213 -12.82 -0.03 -18.21
C ASN A 213 -12.37 -1.49 -18.14
N ASN A 214 -11.34 -1.86 -18.88
CA ASN A 214 -10.73 -3.17 -18.70
C ASN A 214 -10.05 -3.24 -17.33
N TYR A 215 -10.53 -4.17 -16.51
CA TYR A 215 -9.95 -4.48 -15.21
C TYR A 215 -9.15 -5.78 -15.30
N ASP A 216 -7.88 -5.72 -14.93
CA ASP A 216 -6.99 -6.87 -14.93
C ASP A 216 -6.74 -7.36 -13.50
N VAL A 217 -6.69 -8.67 -13.34
CA VAL A 217 -6.33 -9.35 -12.10
C VAL A 217 -4.97 -10.01 -12.26
N LEU A 218 -4.03 -9.66 -11.39
CA LEU A 218 -2.74 -10.30 -11.26
C LEU A 218 -2.88 -11.56 -10.40
N LYS A 219 -2.33 -12.68 -10.88
CA LYS A 219 -2.48 -13.99 -10.26
C LYS A 219 -1.11 -14.63 -10.01
N SER A 220 -0.94 -15.27 -8.85
CA SER A 220 0.18 -16.14 -8.56
C SER A 220 -0.31 -17.60 -8.65
N GLY A 221 0.04 -18.30 -9.73
CA GLY A 221 -0.59 -19.57 -10.07
C GLY A 221 -2.08 -19.39 -10.35
N ILE A 222 -2.94 -20.04 -9.56
CA ILE A 222 -4.40 -19.91 -9.68
C ILE A 222 -4.99 -18.85 -8.75
N ASP A 223 -4.20 -18.33 -7.82
CA ASP A 223 -4.67 -17.44 -6.77
C ASP A 223 -4.66 -15.97 -7.25
N PRO A 224 -5.78 -15.26 -7.24
CA PRO A 224 -5.82 -13.83 -7.49
C PRO A 224 -5.11 -13.10 -6.33
N ARG A 225 -4.27 -12.11 -6.68
CA ARG A 225 -3.42 -11.41 -5.69
C ARG A 225 -3.62 -9.90 -5.68
N ALA A 226 -3.89 -9.30 -6.83
CA ALA A 226 -4.09 -7.87 -6.94
C ALA A 226 -4.89 -7.49 -8.19
N GLY A 227 -5.47 -6.29 -8.18
CA GLY A 227 -6.12 -5.69 -9.33
C GLY A 227 -5.26 -4.61 -9.98
N VAL A 228 -5.52 -4.33 -11.26
CA VAL A 228 -4.91 -3.21 -11.98
C VAL A 228 -5.99 -2.40 -12.66
N ALA A 229 -6.10 -1.14 -12.27
CA ALA A 229 -7.06 -0.19 -12.80
C ALA A 229 -6.36 1.00 -13.46
N THR A 230 -6.87 1.44 -14.61
CA THR A 230 -6.36 2.62 -15.30
C THR A 230 -6.93 3.90 -14.70
N ILE A 231 -6.06 4.84 -14.33
CA ILE A 231 -6.47 6.19 -13.92
C ILE A 231 -6.46 7.14 -15.11
N THR A 232 -7.59 7.80 -15.34
CA THR A 232 -7.75 8.79 -16.41
C THR A 232 -7.57 10.23 -15.93
N ARG A 233 -7.68 10.48 -14.61
CA ARG A 233 -7.57 11.82 -14.03
C ARG A 233 -6.12 12.21 -13.78
N ASN A 234 -5.66 13.30 -14.38
CA ASN A 234 -4.29 13.81 -14.21
C ASN A 234 -3.94 14.22 -12.77
N SER A 235 -4.92 14.49 -11.92
CA SER A 235 -4.72 14.86 -10.51
C SER A 235 -4.46 13.66 -9.58
N VAL A 236 -4.66 12.43 -10.06
CA VAL A 236 -4.39 11.20 -9.32
C VAL A 236 -3.02 10.68 -9.72
N HIS A 237 -2.18 10.37 -8.74
CA HIS A 237 -0.88 9.75 -8.98
C HIS A 237 -1.00 8.23 -8.96
N PRO A 238 -0.19 7.50 -9.73
CA PRO A 238 -0.10 6.05 -9.61
C PRO A 238 0.21 5.63 -8.17
N MET A 239 -0.50 4.62 -7.68
CA MET A 239 -0.35 4.12 -6.32
C MET A 239 -1.02 2.76 -6.13
N TRP A 240 -0.59 2.04 -5.13
CA TRP A 240 -1.32 0.92 -4.59
C TRP A 240 -2.39 1.41 -3.61
N VAL A 241 -3.61 0.95 -3.78
CA VAL A 241 -4.77 1.26 -2.93
C VAL A 241 -5.19 -0.01 -2.21
N PRO A 242 -5.05 -0.06 -0.87
CA PRO A 242 -5.49 -1.21 -0.10
C PRO A 242 -7.02 -1.17 0.09
N TYR A 243 -7.64 -2.33 0.01
CA TYR A 243 -9.06 -2.55 0.23
C TYR A 243 -9.29 -3.23 1.57
N ILE A 244 -10.23 -2.71 2.33
CA ILE A 244 -10.61 -3.21 3.64
C ILE A 244 -12.01 -3.80 3.56
N ARG A 245 -12.18 -5.04 4.04
CA ARG A 245 -13.49 -5.67 4.11
C ARG A 245 -14.37 -4.97 5.12
N VAL A 246 -15.53 -4.51 4.70
CA VAL A 246 -16.55 -3.90 5.57
C VAL A 246 -17.91 -4.55 5.37
N GLN A 247 -18.81 -4.39 6.33
CA GLN A 247 -20.16 -4.93 6.23
C GLN A 247 -21.01 -4.13 5.25
N ASP A 248 -20.91 -2.79 5.28
CA ASP A 248 -21.68 -1.88 4.45
C ASP A 248 -20.86 -0.62 4.14
N PRO A 249 -20.38 -0.46 2.90
CA PRO A 249 -19.62 0.73 2.51
C PRO A 249 -20.43 2.03 2.61
N ALA A 250 -21.76 1.99 2.43
CA ALA A 250 -22.58 3.21 2.51
C ALA A 250 -22.61 3.80 3.93
N LEU A 251 -22.71 2.94 4.95
CA LEU A 251 -22.60 3.39 6.35
C LEU A 251 -21.20 3.91 6.68
N MET A 252 -20.17 3.32 6.07
CA MET A 252 -18.78 3.74 6.31
C MET A 252 -18.50 5.12 5.70
N VAL A 253 -19.08 5.46 4.55
CA VAL A 253 -18.93 6.77 3.88
C VAL A 253 -19.39 7.92 4.78
N GLU A 254 -20.52 7.78 5.45
CA GLU A 254 -20.99 8.78 6.41
C GLU A 254 -19.99 8.99 7.55
N LYS A 255 -19.47 7.88 8.08
CA LYS A 255 -18.50 7.89 9.17
C LYS A 255 -17.16 8.50 8.76
N VAL A 256 -16.67 8.21 7.54
CA VAL A 256 -15.47 8.86 6.96
C VAL A 256 -15.62 10.38 7.00
N THR A 257 -16.74 10.89 6.52
CA THR A 257 -17.01 12.35 6.48
C THR A 257 -17.09 12.96 7.88
N GLN A 258 -17.76 12.28 8.82
CA GLN A 258 -17.85 12.72 10.23
C GLN A 258 -16.47 12.79 10.91
N LEU A 259 -15.55 11.91 10.51
CA LEU A 259 -14.18 11.84 11.04
C LEU A 259 -13.20 12.80 10.31
N GLY A 260 -13.70 13.63 9.37
CA GLY A 260 -12.91 14.62 8.64
C GLY A 260 -12.20 14.08 7.41
N GLY A 261 -12.45 12.84 7.00
CA GLY A 261 -11.98 12.28 5.74
C GLY A 261 -12.82 12.75 4.55
N GLN A 262 -12.40 12.38 3.36
CA GLN A 262 -13.08 12.70 2.11
C GLN A 262 -13.48 11.43 1.37
N VAL A 263 -14.62 11.44 0.69
CA VAL A 263 -15.08 10.35 -0.14
C VAL A 263 -14.77 10.66 -1.61
N ILE A 264 -14.02 9.76 -2.27
CA ILE A 264 -13.67 9.86 -3.68
C ILE A 264 -14.73 9.15 -4.54
N LEU A 265 -15.16 7.96 -4.09
CA LEU A 265 -16.17 7.15 -4.76
C LEU A 265 -17.23 6.75 -3.74
N ASN A 266 -18.47 7.17 -3.98
CA ASN A 266 -19.62 6.69 -3.21
C ASN A 266 -20.08 5.33 -3.76
N PRO A 267 -20.61 4.44 -2.91
CA PRO A 267 -21.28 3.24 -3.37
C PRO A 267 -22.41 3.58 -4.33
N SER A 268 -22.44 2.93 -5.49
CA SER A 268 -23.47 3.12 -6.54
C SER A 268 -23.87 1.78 -7.10
N SER A 269 -25.18 1.59 -7.34
CA SER A 269 -25.68 0.39 -8.01
C SER A 269 -25.08 0.18 -9.40
N ASP A 270 -24.64 1.26 -10.04
CA ASP A 270 -24.06 1.24 -11.38
C ASP A 270 -22.59 0.83 -11.39
N PHE A 271 -21.97 0.74 -10.21
CA PHE A 271 -20.59 0.30 -10.06
C PHE A 271 -20.49 -0.76 -8.95
N GLU A 272 -20.08 -1.97 -9.34
CA GLU A 272 -19.91 -3.13 -8.42
C GLU A 272 -21.11 -3.36 -7.50
N ASN A 273 -22.32 -3.08 -8.01
CA ASN A 273 -23.59 -3.19 -7.26
C ASN A 273 -23.57 -2.46 -5.91
N GLY A 274 -22.84 -1.35 -5.81
CA GLY A 274 -22.74 -0.56 -4.59
C GLY A 274 -21.86 -1.19 -3.49
N SER A 275 -21.05 -2.18 -3.84
CA SER A 275 -20.23 -2.90 -2.87
C SER A 275 -18.94 -2.20 -2.51
N ILE A 276 -18.55 -1.13 -3.20
CA ILE A 276 -17.27 -0.43 -3.03
C ILE A 276 -17.47 1.04 -2.69
N ALA A 277 -16.66 1.54 -1.78
CA ALA A 277 -16.42 2.96 -1.54
C ALA A 277 -14.92 3.24 -1.50
N ILE A 278 -14.50 4.41 -2.00
CA ILE A 278 -13.11 4.84 -1.93
C ILE A 278 -13.04 6.16 -1.17
N ALA A 279 -12.13 6.25 -0.23
CA ALA A 279 -11.99 7.38 0.67
C ALA A 279 -10.54 7.79 0.86
N VAL A 280 -10.38 8.98 1.43
CA VAL A 280 -9.09 9.57 1.83
C VAL A 280 -9.19 9.92 3.30
N ASP A 281 -8.18 9.57 4.09
CA ASP A 281 -8.07 10.03 5.46
C ASP A 281 -7.82 11.56 5.51
N PRO A 282 -7.96 12.21 6.68
CA PRO A 282 -7.79 13.68 6.79
C PRO A 282 -6.44 14.20 6.28
N ASP A 283 -5.40 13.38 6.27
CA ASP A 283 -4.04 13.73 5.88
C ASP A 283 -3.63 13.19 4.50
N GLY A 284 -4.54 12.58 3.75
CA GLY A 284 -4.34 12.22 2.34
C GLY A 284 -4.09 10.76 2.03
N GLY A 285 -4.16 9.86 3.00
CA GLY A 285 -4.05 8.41 2.80
C GLY A 285 -5.28 7.85 2.08
N VAL A 286 -5.10 7.31 0.88
CA VAL A 286 -6.18 6.72 0.07
C VAL A 286 -6.38 5.25 0.46
N PHE A 287 -7.63 4.84 0.62
CA PHE A 287 -8.02 3.45 0.88
C PHE A 287 -9.40 3.17 0.31
N ALA A 288 -9.69 1.90 0.07
CA ALA A 288 -11.02 1.45 -0.33
C ALA A 288 -11.66 0.58 0.75
N MET A 289 -12.98 0.58 0.75
CA MET A 289 -13.82 -0.24 1.62
C MET A 289 -14.74 -1.07 0.74
N GLN A 290 -14.79 -2.38 0.96
CA GLN A 290 -15.60 -3.25 0.13
C GLN A 290 -16.41 -4.23 0.97
N LYS A 291 -17.68 -4.39 0.59
CA LYS A 291 -18.53 -5.47 1.05
C LYS A 291 -18.21 -6.71 0.21
N TRP A 292 -17.65 -7.72 0.85
CA TRP A 292 -17.34 -8.98 0.19
C TRP A 292 -18.20 -10.10 0.78
N ALA A 293 -19.02 -10.69 -0.04
CA ALA A 293 -19.92 -11.79 0.37
C ALA A 293 -19.22 -13.15 0.50
N GLY A 294 -17.92 -13.23 0.12
CA GLY A 294 -17.24 -14.51 -0.04
C GLY A 294 -17.64 -15.21 -1.35
N LYS A 295 -16.94 -16.29 -1.70
CA LYS A 295 -17.44 -17.19 -2.74
C LYS A 295 -18.64 -17.94 -2.19
N PRO A 296 -19.66 -18.30 -3.03
CA PRO A 296 -20.74 -19.18 -2.62
C PRO A 296 -20.16 -20.49 -2.04
N GLY A 297 -20.34 -20.73 -0.72
CA GLY A 297 -19.83 -21.90 -0.01
C GLY A 297 -18.68 -21.63 0.97
N GLU A 298 -18.18 -20.41 1.11
CA GLU A 298 -17.19 -19.99 2.13
C GLU A 298 -17.89 -19.30 3.32
N ASN A 299 -18.78 -19.98 4.00
CA ASN A 299 -19.37 -19.55 5.30
C ASN A 299 -18.78 -20.35 6.44
#